data_444a131168a30050d407d596ef934ffb
#
_entry.id   444a131168a30050d407d596ef934ffb
#
_cell.length_a   1.000
_cell.length_b   1.000
_cell.length_c   1.000
_cell.angle_alpha   90.00
_cell.angle_beta   90.00
_cell.angle_gamma   90.00
#
_symmetry.space_group_name_H-M   'P 1'
#
loop_
_entity.id
_entity.type
_entity.pdbx_description
1 polymer ?
#
loop_
_entity_poly.entity_id
_entity_poly.type
_entity_poly.pdbx_seq_one_letter_code
_entity_poly.pdbx_strand_id
1 'polypeptide(L)'
;MALEPKPRKEVDRHTARSIRFYSTQPVELLNSRIQELEREIPLETFVYRGGAVLTMVSLLILLFRRSSRSWLILALAVTALQLQYSQQGRNGLTDILRKRGYRSRREIQAETYSLKALRGDFAVFTEVSDPIERARKCLDLFL
;
A
#
# COMPACT_ATOMS: atom_id res chain seq x y z
N MET A 1 -12.05 22.83 12.32
CA MET A 1 -11.61 23.13 10.95
C MET A 1 -11.22 21.78 10.32
N ALA A 2 -12.15 21.15 9.64
CA ALA A 2 -11.97 19.78 9.11
C ALA A 2 -11.16 19.86 7.82
N LEU A 3 -9.95 19.27 7.84
CA LEU A 3 -9.12 19.08 6.66
C LEU A 3 -9.80 18.02 5.77
N GLU A 4 -10.52 18.49 4.76
CA GLU A 4 -11.04 17.61 3.69
C GLU A 4 -9.88 16.88 2.99
N PRO A 5 -9.92 15.55 2.92
CA PRO A 5 -8.91 14.78 2.21
C PRO A 5 -9.18 14.85 0.69
N LYS A 6 -8.61 15.85 0.01
CA LYS A 6 -8.63 15.96 -1.46
C LYS A 6 -8.16 14.71 -2.24
N PRO A 7 -7.23 13.87 -1.73
CA PRO A 7 -6.79 12.69 -2.49
C PRO A 7 -7.84 11.56 -2.59
N ARG A 8 -8.84 11.53 -1.73
CA ARG A 8 -9.86 10.47 -1.71
C ARG A 8 -10.70 10.45 -2.99
N LYS A 9 -11.03 11.62 -3.53
CA LYS A 9 -11.89 11.74 -4.74
C LYS A 9 -11.22 11.22 -6.04
N GLU A 10 -9.90 11.31 -6.17
CA GLU A 10 -9.21 10.79 -7.38
C GLU A 10 -9.03 9.28 -7.32
N VAL A 11 -8.69 8.74 -6.16
CA VAL A 11 -8.60 7.30 -5.91
C VAL A 11 -9.97 6.64 -6.16
N ASP A 12 -11.03 7.24 -5.59
CA ASP A 12 -12.39 6.75 -5.76
C ASP A 12 -12.81 6.74 -7.25
N ARG A 13 -12.39 7.73 -8.03
CA ARG A 13 -12.68 7.78 -9.49
C ARG A 13 -11.93 6.72 -10.28
N HIS A 14 -10.67 6.47 -9.97
CA HIS A 14 -9.88 5.44 -10.64
C HIS A 14 -10.45 4.05 -10.33
N THR A 15 -10.68 3.75 -9.08
CA THR A 15 -11.28 2.49 -8.63
C THR A 15 -12.68 2.29 -9.22
N ALA A 16 -13.51 3.34 -9.26
CA ALA A 16 -14.85 3.26 -9.88
C ALA A 16 -14.79 2.98 -11.40
N ARG A 17 -13.79 3.51 -12.11
CA ARG A 17 -13.59 3.18 -13.53
C ARG A 17 -13.15 1.74 -13.71
N SER A 18 -12.21 1.26 -12.91
CA SER A 18 -11.76 -0.14 -12.91
C SER A 18 -12.94 -1.08 -12.66
N ILE A 19 -13.76 -0.82 -11.64
CA ILE A 19 -14.94 -1.62 -11.33
C ILE A 19 -15.90 -1.69 -12.52
N ARG A 20 -16.22 -0.56 -13.14
CA ARG A 20 -17.09 -0.52 -14.31
C ARG A 20 -16.52 -1.28 -15.50
N PHE A 21 -15.22 -1.17 -15.74
CA PHE A 21 -14.56 -1.86 -16.83
C PHE A 21 -14.58 -3.38 -16.60
N TYR A 22 -14.19 -3.82 -15.43
CA TYR A 22 -14.09 -5.26 -15.13
C TYR A 22 -15.45 -5.93 -14.86
N SER A 23 -16.51 -5.17 -14.55
CA SER A 23 -17.86 -5.76 -14.40
C SER A 23 -18.45 -6.35 -15.69
N THR A 24 -17.91 -5.96 -16.84
CA THR A 24 -18.33 -6.47 -18.16
C THR A 24 -17.33 -7.46 -18.77
N GLN A 25 -16.23 -7.75 -18.09
CA GLN A 25 -15.16 -8.61 -18.60
C GLN A 25 -15.27 -10.05 -18.08
N PRO A 26 -14.70 -11.04 -18.81
CA PRO A 26 -14.58 -12.41 -18.33
C PRO A 26 -13.83 -12.54 -17.02
N VAL A 27 -14.18 -13.57 -16.23
CA VAL A 27 -13.59 -13.82 -14.90
C VAL A 27 -12.06 -14.00 -14.95
N GLU A 28 -11.54 -14.52 -16.05
CA GLU A 28 -10.11 -14.74 -16.28
C GLU A 28 -9.34 -13.40 -16.28
N LEU A 29 -9.87 -12.37 -16.93
CA LEU A 29 -9.28 -11.03 -16.94
C LEU A 29 -9.34 -10.36 -15.54
N LEU A 30 -10.43 -10.61 -14.82
CA LEU A 30 -10.57 -10.15 -13.45
C LEU A 30 -9.50 -10.80 -12.53
N ASN A 31 -9.29 -12.11 -12.67
CA ASN A 31 -8.29 -12.85 -11.91
C ASN A 31 -6.87 -12.37 -12.21
N SER A 32 -6.55 -12.15 -13.50
CA SER A 32 -5.22 -11.64 -13.88
C SER A 32 -4.96 -10.26 -13.29
N ARG A 33 -5.98 -9.39 -13.27
CA ARG A 33 -5.86 -8.07 -12.67
C ARG A 33 -5.68 -8.11 -11.16
N ILE A 34 -6.40 -8.99 -10.46
CA ILE A 34 -6.24 -9.18 -9.01
C ILE A 34 -4.81 -9.65 -8.71
N GLN A 35 -4.28 -10.61 -9.46
CA GLN A 35 -2.89 -11.07 -9.28
C GLN A 35 -1.86 -9.98 -9.56
N GLU A 36 -2.09 -9.13 -10.57
CA GLU A 36 -1.23 -7.99 -10.86
C GLU A 36 -1.21 -7.01 -9.68
N LEU A 37 -2.37 -6.66 -9.13
CA LEU A 37 -2.50 -5.79 -7.97
C LEU A 37 -1.85 -6.38 -6.70
N GLU A 38 -1.95 -7.69 -6.49
CA GLU A 38 -1.31 -8.38 -5.35
C GLU A 38 0.23 -8.39 -5.46
N ARG A 39 0.78 -8.29 -6.67
CA ARG A 39 2.23 -8.18 -6.92
C ARG A 39 2.73 -6.73 -6.93
N GLU A 40 1.82 -5.76 -7.01
CA GLU A 40 2.18 -4.35 -7.03
C GLU A 40 2.84 -3.94 -5.71
N ILE A 41 4.03 -3.34 -5.80
CA ILE A 41 4.76 -2.89 -4.61
C ILE A 41 4.16 -1.57 -4.12
N PRO A 42 3.56 -1.54 -2.92
CA PRO A 42 3.02 -0.32 -2.37
C PRO A 42 4.11 0.74 -2.14
N LEU A 43 3.75 1.99 -2.32
CA LEU A 43 4.61 3.16 -2.08
C LEU A 43 5.25 3.11 -0.69
N GLU A 44 4.48 2.70 0.32
CA GLU A 44 4.96 2.57 1.70
C GLU A 44 6.12 1.57 1.81
N THR A 45 6.00 0.43 1.13
CA THR A 45 7.04 -0.60 1.12
C THR A 45 8.31 -0.08 0.46
N PHE A 46 8.19 0.68 -0.61
CA PHE A 46 9.33 1.30 -1.30
C PHE A 46 10.06 2.29 -0.38
N VAL A 47 9.32 3.15 0.31
CA VAL A 47 9.89 4.14 1.25
C VAL A 47 10.60 3.45 2.41
N TYR A 48 9.98 2.43 3.04
CA TYR A 48 10.60 1.72 4.16
C TYR A 48 11.81 0.91 3.73
N ARG A 49 11.73 0.13 2.65
CA ARG A 49 12.86 -0.68 2.17
C ARG A 49 14.01 0.21 1.70
N GLY A 50 13.73 1.25 0.92
CA GLY A 50 14.75 2.18 0.45
C GLY A 50 15.44 2.90 1.59
N GLY A 51 14.69 3.39 2.56
CA GLY A 51 15.25 4.04 3.74
C GLY A 51 16.06 3.08 4.62
N ALA A 52 15.59 1.85 4.84
CA ALA A 52 16.34 0.85 5.62
C ALA A 52 17.67 0.49 4.95
N VAL A 53 17.68 0.26 3.63
CA VAL A 53 18.90 0.00 2.87
C VAL A 53 19.87 1.18 2.96
N LEU A 54 19.38 2.40 2.78
CA LEU A 54 20.23 3.60 2.86
C LEU A 54 20.82 3.78 4.25
N THR A 55 20.05 3.56 5.31
CA THR A 55 20.54 3.59 6.70
C THR A 55 21.61 2.53 6.93
N MET A 56 21.36 1.29 6.49
CA MET A 56 22.30 0.18 6.63
C MET A 56 23.63 0.46 5.91
N VAL A 57 23.56 0.93 4.67
CA VAL A 57 24.77 1.30 3.89
C VAL A 57 25.53 2.44 4.57
N SER A 58 24.83 3.44 5.08
CA SER A 58 25.48 4.57 5.81
C SER A 58 26.22 4.09 7.05
N LEU A 59 25.63 3.15 7.82
CA LEU A 59 26.25 2.57 9.01
C LEU A 59 27.44 1.66 8.65
N LEU A 60 27.35 0.87 7.58
CA LEU A 60 28.48 0.05 7.10
C LEU A 60 29.66 0.92 6.67
N ILE A 61 29.41 2.00 5.91
CA ILE A 61 30.47 2.93 5.53
C ILE A 61 31.13 3.55 6.76
N LEU A 62 30.32 3.91 7.78
CA LEU A 62 30.85 4.43 9.02
C LEU A 62 31.74 3.42 9.76
N LEU A 63 31.35 2.14 9.76
CA LEU A 63 32.13 1.07 10.41
C LEU A 63 33.50 0.89 9.75
N PHE A 64 33.57 0.97 8.40
CA PHE A 64 34.81 0.78 7.67
C PHE A 64 35.64 2.07 7.52
N ARG A 65 35.00 3.23 7.46
CA ARG A 65 35.62 4.55 7.38
C ARG A 65 35.41 5.34 8.65
N ARG A 66 36.26 5.15 9.64
CA ARG A 66 36.23 5.73 10.99
C ARG A 66 36.22 7.29 11.06
N SER A 67 36.19 8.00 9.94
CA SER A 67 36.54 9.44 9.90
C SER A 67 35.42 10.41 9.54
N SER A 68 34.20 9.98 9.18
CA SER A 68 33.22 10.96 8.71
C SER A 68 31.91 10.97 9.49
N ARG A 69 31.76 12.00 10.36
CA ARG A 69 30.51 12.29 11.06
C ARG A 69 29.32 12.51 10.11
N SER A 70 29.60 12.86 8.84
CA SER A 70 28.57 13.07 7.82
C SER A 70 27.70 11.84 7.56
N TRP A 71 28.25 10.62 7.63
CA TRP A 71 27.50 9.37 7.45
C TRP A 71 26.55 9.06 8.61
N LEU A 72 26.95 9.46 9.82
CA LEU A 72 26.07 9.39 11.00
C LEU A 72 24.87 10.34 10.84
N ILE A 73 25.14 11.58 10.41
CA ILE A 73 24.10 12.57 10.19
C ILE A 73 23.14 12.09 9.11
N LEU A 74 23.66 11.49 8.02
CA LEU A 74 22.82 10.92 6.97
C LEU A 74 21.93 9.79 7.48
N ALA A 75 22.50 8.83 8.23
CA ALA A 75 21.72 7.74 8.81
C ALA A 75 20.63 8.26 9.76
N LEU A 76 20.96 9.23 10.61
CA LEU A 76 20.02 9.87 11.52
C LEU A 76 18.90 10.60 10.77
N ALA A 77 19.23 11.37 9.74
CA ALA A 77 18.28 12.11 8.92
C ALA A 77 17.30 11.16 8.21
N VAL A 78 17.81 10.07 7.61
CA VAL A 78 16.96 9.06 6.96
C VAL A 78 16.02 8.41 7.96
N THR A 79 16.52 8.05 9.15
CA THR A 79 15.70 7.45 10.22
C THR A 79 14.64 8.42 10.74
N ALA A 80 14.98 9.69 10.90
CA ALA A 80 14.03 10.73 11.30
C ALA A 80 12.92 10.93 10.25
N LEU A 81 13.27 10.93 8.96
CA LEU A 81 12.29 10.99 7.87
C LEU A 81 11.36 9.76 7.86
N GLN A 82 11.89 8.56 8.12
CA GLN A 82 11.07 7.35 8.24
C GLN A 82 10.11 7.43 9.42
N LEU A 83 10.59 7.92 10.57
CA LEU A 83 9.76 8.10 11.76
C LEU A 83 8.64 9.11 11.51
N GLN A 84 8.95 10.24 10.89
CA GLN A 84 7.97 11.24 10.50
C GLN A 84 6.94 10.66 9.53
N TYR A 85 7.37 9.86 8.56
CA TYR A 85 6.48 9.18 7.64
C TYR A 85 5.54 8.20 8.37
N SER A 86 6.06 7.45 9.33
CA SER A 86 5.27 6.51 10.15
C SER A 86 4.15 7.20 10.93
N GLN A 87 4.40 8.41 11.42
CA GLN A 87 3.41 9.16 12.21
C GLN A 87 2.38 9.89 11.35
N GLN A 88 2.79 10.51 10.26
CA GLN A 88 1.94 11.39 9.46
C GLN A 88 1.39 10.73 8.19
N GLY A 89 1.98 9.61 7.74
CA GLY A 89 1.61 8.90 6.50
C GLY A 89 1.85 9.72 5.22
N ARG A 90 2.43 10.93 5.34
CA ARG A 90 2.69 11.84 4.21
C ARG A 90 4.01 12.57 4.42
N ASN A 91 4.86 12.54 3.41
CA ASN A 91 6.10 13.32 3.32
C ASN A 91 6.22 13.87 1.91
N GLY A 92 7.01 14.92 1.72
CA GLY A 92 7.31 15.45 0.39
C GLY A 92 7.84 14.39 -0.58
N LEU A 93 8.51 13.35 -0.07
CA LEU A 93 8.96 12.21 -0.85
C LEU A 93 7.79 11.38 -1.43
N THR A 94 6.71 11.21 -0.66
CA THR A 94 5.53 10.47 -1.13
C THR A 94 4.79 11.21 -2.24
N ASP A 95 4.77 12.53 -2.21
CA ASP A 95 4.15 13.33 -3.26
C ASP A 95 4.96 13.25 -4.57
N ILE A 96 6.29 13.17 -4.49
CA ILE A 96 7.16 12.93 -5.66
C ILE A 96 6.93 11.54 -6.24
N LEU A 97 6.88 10.50 -5.40
CA LEU A 97 6.65 9.12 -5.83
C LEU A 97 5.24 8.95 -6.42
N ARG A 98 4.22 9.61 -5.88
CA ARG A 98 2.87 9.64 -6.44
C ARG A 98 2.84 10.24 -7.85
N LYS A 99 3.58 11.33 -8.08
CA LYS A 99 3.72 11.92 -9.43
C LYS A 99 4.37 10.96 -10.43
N ARG A 100 5.15 9.99 -9.96
CA ARG A 100 5.75 8.92 -10.78
C ARG A 100 4.85 7.69 -10.95
N GLY A 101 3.62 7.72 -10.42
CA GLY A 101 2.66 6.65 -10.58
C GLY A 101 2.64 5.58 -9.49
N TYR A 102 3.44 5.73 -8.43
CA TYR A 102 3.38 4.79 -7.31
C TYR A 102 2.09 4.95 -6.52
N ARG A 103 1.41 3.84 -6.25
CA ARG A 103 0.12 3.79 -5.54
C ARG A 103 0.32 3.42 -4.07
N SER A 104 -0.53 3.95 -3.21
CA SER A 104 -0.53 3.59 -1.80
C SER A 104 -1.14 2.19 -1.58
N ARG A 105 -0.74 1.53 -0.50
CA ARG A 105 -1.33 0.23 -0.11
C ARG A 105 -2.85 0.29 -0.02
N ARG A 106 -3.41 1.37 0.51
CA ARG A 106 -4.86 1.56 0.63
C ARG A 106 -5.56 1.61 -0.72
N GLU A 107 -4.94 2.26 -1.71
CA GLU A 107 -5.46 2.37 -3.07
C GLU A 107 -5.47 1.00 -3.76
N ILE A 108 -4.36 0.27 -3.66
CA ILE A 108 -4.23 -1.10 -4.21
C ILE A 108 -5.25 -2.02 -3.55
N GLN A 109 -5.34 -2.02 -2.22
CA GLN A 109 -6.28 -2.85 -1.47
C GLN A 109 -7.74 -2.50 -1.79
N ALA A 110 -8.09 -1.22 -1.89
CA ALA A 110 -9.45 -0.80 -2.24
C ALA A 110 -9.87 -1.35 -3.61
N GLU A 111 -8.99 -1.27 -4.63
CA GLU A 111 -9.26 -1.85 -5.94
C GLU A 111 -9.34 -3.39 -5.87
N THR A 112 -8.39 -4.04 -5.21
CA THR A 112 -8.35 -5.50 -5.05
C THR A 112 -9.62 -6.04 -4.38
N TYR A 113 -10.04 -5.45 -3.26
CA TYR A 113 -11.26 -5.90 -2.57
C TYR A 113 -12.52 -5.63 -3.38
N SER A 114 -12.57 -4.52 -4.11
CA SER A 114 -13.69 -4.24 -5.00
C SER A 114 -13.81 -5.25 -6.12
N LEU A 115 -12.68 -5.67 -6.71
CA LEU A 115 -12.66 -6.70 -7.76
C LEU A 115 -12.97 -8.10 -7.18
N LYS A 116 -12.49 -8.43 -5.97
CA LYS A 116 -12.87 -9.67 -5.25
C LYS A 116 -14.37 -9.69 -4.94
N ALA A 117 -14.96 -8.55 -4.60
CA ALA A 117 -16.41 -8.44 -4.42
C ALA A 117 -17.18 -8.70 -5.74
N LEU A 118 -16.70 -8.16 -6.87
CA LEU A 118 -17.29 -8.43 -8.18
C LEU A 118 -17.19 -9.91 -8.57
N ARG A 119 -16.13 -10.59 -8.21
CA ARG A 119 -15.95 -12.03 -8.42
C ARG A 119 -16.89 -12.88 -7.58
N GLY A 120 -17.44 -12.33 -6.51
CA GLY A 120 -18.37 -13.01 -5.61
C GLY A 120 -17.69 -13.69 -4.42
N ASP A 121 -16.41 -13.44 -4.14
CA ASP A 121 -15.66 -14.02 -3.01
C ASP A 121 -16.33 -13.80 -1.67
N PHE A 122 -17.10 -12.73 -1.56
CA PHE A 122 -17.81 -12.36 -0.33
C PHE A 122 -19.25 -12.88 -0.26
N ALA A 123 -19.76 -13.56 -1.31
CA ALA A 123 -21.13 -14.09 -1.33
C ALA A 123 -21.35 -15.12 -0.21
N VAL A 124 -20.33 -15.91 0.13
CA VAL A 124 -20.36 -16.90 1.22
C VAL A 124 -20.70 -16.27 2.58
N PHE A 125 -20.41 -15.00 2.77
CA PHE A 125 -20.68 -14.32 4.05
C PHE A 125 -22.12 -13.84 4.19
N THR A 126 -22.85 -13.70 3.09
CA THR A 126 -24.27 -13.29 3.13
C THR A 126 -25.20 -14.43 3.51
N GLU A 127 -24.78 -15.69 3.33
CA GLU A 127 -25.56 -16.89 3.65
C GLU A 127 -25.44 -17.32 5.12
N VAL A 128 -24.46 -16.78 5.86
CA VAL A 128 -24.21 -17.15 7.26
C VAL A 128 -24.91 -16.15 8.19
N SER A 129 -25.92 -16.60 8.90
CA SER A 129 -26.68 -15.77 9.84
C SER A 129 -25.94 -15.52 11.16
N ASP A 130 -25.09 -16.46 11.60
CA ASP A 130 -24.29 -16.30 12.84
C ASP A 130 -23.06 -15.39 12.61
N PRO A 131 -22.94 -14.27 13.39
CA PRO A 131 -21.81 -13.35 13.29
C PRO A 131 -20.45 -14.00 13.59
N ILE A 132 -20.41 -14.97 14.51
CA ILE A 132 -19.16 -15.64 14.92
C ILE A 132 -18.68 -16.58 13.82
N GLU A 133 -19.60 -17.37 13.25
CA GLU A 133 -19.28 -18.26 12.15
C GLU A 133 -18.85 -17.48 10.89
N ARG A 134 -19.48 -16.33 10.63
CA ARG A 134 -19.09 -15.39 9.58
C ARG A 134 -17.67 -14.87 9.77
N ALA A 135 -17.30 -14.49 11.00
CA ALA A 135 -15.95 -14.04 11.30
C ALA A 135 -14.92 -15.16 11.14
N ARG A 136 -15.26 -16.41 11.52
CA ARG A 136 -14.38 -17.57 11.35
C ARG A 136 -14.14 -17.88 9.86
N LYS A 137 -15.20 -17.91 9.05
CA LYS A 137 -15.06 -18.10 7.58
C LYS A 137 -14.25 -16.99 6.93
N CYS A 138 -14.34 -15.76 7.45
CA CYS A 138 -13.51 -14.67 7.00
C CYS A 138 -12.02 -14.91 7.27
N LEU A 139 -11.68 -15.42 8.45
CA LEU A 139 -10.30 -15.79 8.81
C LEU A 139 -9.75 -16.90 7.90
N ASP A 140 -10.54 -17.92 7.63
CA ASP A 140 -10.13 -19.06 6.79
C ASP A 140 -9.86 -18.66 5.33
N LEU A 141 -10.44 -17.57 4.86
CA LEU A 141 -10.26 -17.05 3.49
C LEU A 141 -8.97 -16.22 3.32
N PHE A 142 -8.38 -15.75 4.44
CA PHE A 142 -7.19 -14.89 4.44
C PHE A 142 -5.93 -15.57 5.01
N LEU A 143 -6.04 -16.81 5.49
CA LEU A 143 -4.94 -17.66 5.94
C LEU A 143 -4.58 -18.71 4.88
#